data_4e41b60119f05600f8035daf906f1d82
#
_entry.id   4e41b60119f05600f8035daf906f1d82
#
_cell.length_a   1.000
_cell.length_b   1.000
_cell.length_c   1.000
_cell.angle_alpha   90.00
_cell.angle_beta   90.00
_cell.angle_gamma   90.00
#
_symmetry.space_group_name_H-M   'P 1'
#
loop_
_entity.id
_entity.type
_entity.pdbx_description
1 polymer ?
#
loop_
_entity_poly.entity_id
_entity_poly.type
_entity_poly.pdbx_seq_one_letter_code
_entity_poly.pdbx_strand_id
1 'polypeptide(L)'
;KRDNSAWPKGSKLSGFSNLKADPDGTRYCLKIDVRKFYPSIDHEIMKQVIRRKLKDARLLALLDGIVDSPESGVPIGNYLSQFFANLYLSELDHIMKEEMGIRYYYRFADDIVLLDGDKGKLHGTLVFINHYLNNERALSIKQNYQVFPVESRGVNYVGYVTFHDYCLARKQNKKNLCREVAKLRKRGLSDDEIRIQASSRLGFMQHCNSIYLLKTLNMKTFSEVTNSGGNLTGDKYHIDDILNREIHLKGFEVKESKYKGECLIIQYDIYEQVKDKTGVLLTNEDGTPKMDWVEHISFTGSEALIKQLKDVVLDEPCSAKIIKQPIGDRGKCFYKITDPD
;
A
#
# COMPACT_ATOMS: atom_id res chain seq x y z
N LYS A 1 2.14 -7.50 -20.44
CA LYS A 1 0.89 -7.53 -19.63
C LYS A 1 0.90 -6.29 -18.75
N ARG A 2 0.32 -5.20 -19.22
CA ARG A 2 0.08 -4.01 -18.40
C ARG A 2 -1.22 -4.25 -17.66
N ASP A 3 -1.12 -4.32 -16.35
CA ASP A 3 -2.27 -4.43 -15.46
C ASP A 3 -3.01 -3.09 -15.51
N ASN A 4 -4.22 -3.08 -16.09
CA ASN A 4 -5.09 -1.89 -16.13
C ASN A 4 -5.73 -1.60 -14.77
N SER A 5 -5.24 -2.22 -13.68
CA SER A 5 -5.61 -1.81 -12.34
C SER A 5 -5.16 -0.36 -12.13
N ALA A 6 -5.98 0.44 -11.49
CA ALA A 6 -5.73 1.85 -11.18
C ALA A 6 -4.45 2.09 -10.33
N TRP A 7 -3.72 1.01 -10.02
CA TRP A 7 -2.54 0.99 -9.16
C TRP A 7 -1.36 0.33 -9.88
N PRO A 8 -0.30 1.07 -10.23
CA PRO A 8 0.95 0.46 -10.70
C PRO A 8 1.51 -0.48 -9.63
N LYS A 9 1.89 -1.70 -9.99
CA LYS A 9 2.56 -2.63 -9.08
C LYS A 9 3.79 -1.97 -8.47
N GLY A 10 3.85 -1.90 -7.14
CA GLY A 10 4.98 -1.34 -6.39
C GLY A 10 4.81 0.07 -5.86
N SER A 11 3.70 0.74 -6.15
CA SER A 11 3.45 2.06 -5.57
C SER A 11 2.73 1.94 -4.24
N LYS A 12 3.43 2.21 -3.17
CA LYS A 12 2.80 2.54 -1.88
C LYS A 12 1.85 3.71 -2.16
N LEU A 13 0.53 3.50 -2.15
CA LEU A 13 -0.50 4.55 -2.17
C LEU A 13 -0.52 5.56 -3.29
N SER A 14 0.15 5.32 -4.32
CA SER A 14 0.58 6.35 -5.23
C SER A 14 -0.22 6.43 -6.52
N GLY A 15 -1.50 6.08 -6.50
CA GLY A 15 -2.35 6.44 -7.64
C GLY A 15 -2.21 7.92 -7.99
N PHE A 16 -1.89 8.76 -7.00
CA PHE A 16 -1.68 10.18 -7.16
C PHE A 16 -0.36 10.72 -6.57
N SER A 17 0.69 9.92 -6.43
CA SER A 17 2.03 10.44 -6.13
C SER A 17 2.50 11.45 -7.18
N ASN A 18 2.00 11.33 -8.40
CA ASN A 18 2.24 12.25 -9.49
C ASN A 18 1.65 13.65 -9.24
N LEU A 19 0.60 13.79 -8.43
CA LEU A 19 0.06 15.10 -8.06
C LEU A 19 1.12 15.98 -7.38
N LYS A 20 1.85 15.41 -6.42
CA LYS A 20 2.93 16.12 -5.73
C LYS A 20 4.17 16.33 -6.62
N ALA A 21 4.44 15.37 -7.51
CA ALA A 21 5.61 15.42 -8.38
C ALA A 21 5.45 16.40 -9.55
N ASP A 22 4.22 16.65 -10.00
CA ASP A 22 3.92 17.52 -11.15
C ASP A 22 2.62 18.31 -10.89
N PRO A 23 2.64 19.32 -9.98
CA PRO A 23 1.46 20.12 -9.66
C PRO A 23 0.89 20.91 -10.86
N ASP A 24 1.76 21.42 -11.71
CA ASP A 24 1.37 22.19 -12.90
C ASP A 24 0.70 21.31 -13.96
N GLY A 25 1.26 20.12 -14.22
CA GLY A 25 0.70 19.14 -15.16
C GLY A 25 -0.55 18.43 -14.62
N THR A 26 -0.87 18.60 -13.33
CA THR A 26 -2.05 17.99 -12.69
C THR A 26 -3.00 19.03 -12.08
N ARG A 27 -2.95 20.26 -12.56
CA ARG A 27 -3.68 21.42 -12.02
C ARG A 27 -5.20 21.24 -12.06
N TYR A 28 -5.72 20.63 -13.12
CA TYR A 28 -7.15 20.36 -13.30
C TYR A 28 -7.44 18.87 -13.33
N CYS A 29 -8.61 18.50 -12.81
CA CYS A 29 -9.15 17.14 -12.83
C CYS A 29 -10.43 17.11 -13.63
N LEU A 30 -10.51 16.17 -14.59
CA LEU A 30 -11.77 15.75 -15.21
C LEU A 30 -12.17 14.42 -14.55
N LYS A 31 -13.35 14.40 -13.95
CA LYS A 31 -13.95 13.21 -13.38
C LYS A 31 -15.21 12.83 -14.15
N ILE A 32 -15.26 11.57 -14.59
CA ILE A 32 -16.36 10.98 -15.37
C ILE A 32 -16.80 9.69 -14.68
N ASP A 33 -18.07 9.43 -14.68
CA ASP A 33 -18.69 8.20 -14.19
C ASP A 33 -19.62 7.64 -15.29
N VAL A 34 -19.46 6.39 -15.65
CA VAL A 34 -20.29 5.73 -16.66
C VAL A 34 -21.65 5.36 -16.05
N ARG A 35 -22.72 5.66 -16.74
CA ARG A 35 -24.08 5.40 -16.27
C ARG A 35 -24.38 3.91 -16.30
N LYS A 36 -24.82 3.33 -15.16
CA LYS A 36 -25.24 1.93 -15.05
C LYS A 36 -24.27 0.95 -15.76
N PHE A 37 -22.96 1.11 -15.57
CA PHE A 37 -21.93 0.46 -16.37
C PHE A 37 -22.17 -1.04 -16.58
N TYR A 38 -22.18 -1.85 -15.52
CA TYR A 38 -22.36 -3.31 -15.61
C TYR A 38 -23.66 -3.74 -16.30
N PRO A 39 -24.83 -3.16 -15.97
CA PRO A 39 -26.08 -3.48 -16.65
C PRO A 39 -26.18 -3.00 -18.11
N SER A 40 -25.32 -2.04 -18.51
CA SER A 40 -25.35 -1.45 -19.85
C SER A 40 -24.30 -2.02 -20.79
N ILE A 41 -23.52 -3.02 -20.37
CA ILE A 41 -22.58 -3.71 -21.26
C ILE A 41 -23.37 -4.48 -22.31
N ASP A 42 -23.16 -4.15 -23.58
CA ASP A 42 -23.78 -4.83 -24.72
C ASP A 42 -23.12 -6.20 -24.95
N HIS A 43 -23.93 -7.27 -25.06
CA HIS A 43 -23.43 -8.63 -25.17
C HIS A 43 -22.68 -8.86 -26.49
N GLU A 44 -23.19 -8.33 -27.61
CA GLU A 44 -22.57 -8.55 -28.92
C GLU A 44 -21.24 -7.82 -29.03
N ILE A 45 -21.17 -6.58 -28.53
CA ILE A 45 -19.89 -5.83 -28.43
C ILE A 45 -18.93 -6.57 -27.52
N MET A 46 -19.40 -7.08 -26.36
CA MET A 46 -18.56 -7.84 -25.43
C MET A 46 -17.98 -9.09 -26.06
N LYS A 47 -18.80 -9.87 -26.76
CA LYS A 47 -18.38 -11.07 -27.49
C LYS A 47 -17.33 -10.73 -28.57
N GLN A 48 -17.54 -9.64 -29.31
CA GLN A 48 -16.56 -9.16 -30.30
C GLN A 48 -15.21 -8.81 -29.65
N VAL A 49 -15.23 -8.11 -28.52
CA VAL A 49 -14.02 -7.74 -27.76
C VAL A 49 -13.30 -8.99 -27.26
N ILE A 50 -14.03 -9.99 -26.75
CA ILE A 50 -13.44 -11.28 -26.32
C ILE A 50 -12.78 -11.99 -27.50
N ARG A 51 -13.46 -12.07 -28.67
CA ARG A 51 -12.96 -12.75 -29.88
C ARG A 51 -11.72 -12.10 -30.48
N ARG A 52 -11.49 -10.81 -30.24
CA ARG A 52 -10.23 -10.14 -30.61
C ARG A 52 -9.03 -10.71 -29.83
N LYS A 53 -9.23 -11.20 -28.59
CA LYS A 53 -8.17 -11.66 -27.68
C LYS A 53 -8.04 -13.18 -27.60
N LEU A 54 -9.15 -13.91 -27.75
CA LEU A 54 -9.22 -15.37 -27.62
C LEU A 54 -9.69 -16.01 -28.93
N LYS A 55 -9.17 -17.21 -29.23
CA LYS A 55 -9.46 -17.93 -30.48
C LYS A 55 -9.99 -19.36 -30.26
N ASP A 56 -9.86 -19.91 -29.06
CA ASP A 56 -10.34 -21.24 -28.74
C ASP A 56 -11.88 -21.29 -28.76
N ALA A 57 -12.45 -22.12 -29.64
CA ALA A 57 -13.87 -22.19 -29.86
C ALA A 57 -14.67 -22.70 -28.64
N ARG A 58 -14.09 -23.64 -27.85
CA ARG A 58 -14.75 -24.19 -26.66
C ARG A 58 -14.79 -23.16 -25.54
N LEU A 59 -13.68 -22.44 -25.37
CA LEU A 59 -13.61 -21.35 -24.39
C LEU A 59 -14.54 -20.21 -24.78
N LEU A 60 -14.61 -19.83 -26.05
CA LEU A 60 -15.51 -18.80 -26.54
C LEU A 60 -16.98 -19.17 -26.30
N ALA A 61 -17.38 -20.42 -26.59
CA ALA A 61 -18.75 -20.89 -26.33
C ALA A 61 -19.11 -20.81 -24.83
N LEU A 62 -18.16 -21.16 -23.93
CA LEU A 62 -18.36 -21.04 -22.48
C LEU A 62 -18.51 -19.57 -22.06
N LEU A 63 -17.64 -18.67 -22.56
CA LEU A 63 -17.67 -17.26 -22.21
C LEU A 63 -18.93 -16.57 -22.76
N ASP A 64 -19.38 -16.94 -23.96
CA ASP A 64 -20.64 -16.45 -24.54
C ASP A 64 -21.84 -16.84 -23.66
N GLY A 65 -21.90 -18.10 -23.19
CA GLY A 65 -22.94 -18.53 -22.25
C GLY A 65 -22.93 -17.76 -20.91
N ILE A 66 -21.75 -17.36 -20.43
CA ILE A 66 -21.65 -16.53 -19.22
C ILE A 66 -22.09 -15.09 -19.51
N VAL A 67 -21.71 -14.52 -20.64
CA VAL A 67 -22.13 -13.17 -21.06
C VAL A 67 -23.65 -13.11 -21.24
N ASP A 68 -24.23 -14.12 -21.83
CA ASP A 68 -25.68 -14.19 -22.11
C ASP A 68 -26.53 -14.64 -20.90
N SER A 69 -25.91 -15.00 -19.79
CA SER A 69 -26.64 -15.49 -18.60
C SER A 69 -27.62 -14.49 -17.97
N PRO A 70 -27.35 -13.15 -17.93
CA PRO A 70 -28.38 -12.17 -17.60
C PRO A 70 -29.13 -11.69 -18.88
N GLU A 71 -30.31 -11.13 -18.72
CA GLU A 71 -31.06 -10.52 -19.83
C GLU A 71 -30.35 -9.31 -20.43
N SER A 72 -29.56 -8.58 -19.65
CA SER A 72 -28.78 -7.44 -20.09
C SER A 72 -27.53 -7.24 -19.20
N GLY A 73 -26.49 -6.72 -19.81
CA GLY A 73 -25.21 -6.44 -19.12
C GLY A 73 -24.45 -7.71 -18.74
N VAL A 74 -23.64 -7.62 -17.70
CA VAL A 74 -22.89 -8.75 -17.15
C VAL A 74 -23.33 -9.04 -15.70
N PRO A 75 -23.30 -10.33 -15.26
CA PRO A 75 -23.83 -10.72 -13.96
C PRO A 75 -23.07 -10.01 -12.83
N ILE A 76 -23.79 -9.30 -11.95
CA ILE A 76 -23.20 -8.61 -10.80
C ILE A 76 -22.85 -9.64 -9.71
N GLY A 77 -21.64 -9.51 -9.14
CA GLY A 77 -21.16 -10.41 -8.08
C GLY A 77 -20.35 -11.62 -8.57
N ASN A 78 -20.28 -11.83 -9.87
CA ASN A 78 -19.37 -12.83 -10.46
C ASN A 78 -17.97 -12.22 -10.63
N TYR A 79 -16.93 -13.00 -10.32
CA TYR A 79 -15.53 -12.59 -10.50
C TYR A 79 -15.20 -12.21 -11.95
N LEU A 80 -15.73 -12.95 -12.93
CA LEU A 80 -15.55 -12.67 -14.36
C LEU A 80 -16.16 -11.34 -14.81
N SER A 81 -17.18 -10.84 -14.12
CA SER A 81 -17.83 -9.57 -14.48
C SER A 81 -16.89 -8.38 -14.37
N GLN A 82 -15.99 -8.38 -13.38
CA GLN A 82 -14.96 -7.35 -13.27
C GLN A 82 -13.94 -7.45 -14.42
N PHE A 83 -13.59 -8.66 -14.82
CA PHE A 83 -12.71 -8.90 -15.96
C PHE A 83 -13.36 -8.43 -17.26
N PHE A 84 -14.61 -8.80 -17.52
CA PHE A 84 -15.36 -8.37 -18.69
C PHE A 84 -15.51 -6.85 -18.75
N ALA A 85 -15.87 -6.22 -17.64
CA ALA A 85 -15.99 -4.77 -17.56
C ALA A 85 -14.67 -4.05 -17.87
N ASN A 86 -13.55 -4.56 -17.37
CA ASN A 86 -12.24 -4.01 -17.68
C ASN A 86 -11.84 -4.24 -19.13
N LEU A 87 -12.11 -5.43 -19.67
CA LEU A 87 -11.84 -5.78 -21.05
C LEU A 87 -12.67 -4.93 -22.03
N TYR A 88 -13.94 -4.66 -21.70
CA TYR A 88 -14.86 -3.87 -22.52
C TYR A 88 -14.36 -2.46 -22.82
N LEU A 89 -13.70 -1.83 -21.84
CA LEU A 89 -13.13 -0.48 -21.97
C LEU A 89 -11.60 -0.49 -22.22
N SER A 90 -10.98 -1.65 -22.39
CA SER A 90 -9.50 -1.72 -22.54
C SER A 90 -9.00 -0.97 -23.78
N GLU A 91 -9.78 -0.92 -24.85
CA GLU A 91 -9.43 -0.19 -26.08
C GLU A 91 -9.42 1.33 -25.81
N LEU A 92 -10.40 1.84 -25.06
CA LEU A 92 -10.38 3.24 -24.62
C LEU A 92 -9.12 3.55 -23.82
N ASP A 93 -8.69 2.65 -22.92
CA ASP A 93 -7.47 2.83 -22.14
C ASP A 93 -6.23 2.94 -23.05
N HIS A 94 -6.15 2.12 -24.12
CA HIS A 94 -5.07 2.18 -25.10
C HIS A 94 -5.11 3.50 -25.89
N ILE A 95 -6.29 3.91 -26.39
CA ILE A 95 -6.44 5.18 -27.10
C ILE A 95 -5.97 6.34 -26.20
N MET A 96 -6.44 6.40 -24.96
CA MET A 96 -6.05 7.47 -24.02
C MET A 96 -4.55 7.51 -23.79
N LYS A 97 -3.91 6.35 -23.59
CA LYS A 97 -2.50 6.26 -23.20
C LYS A 97 -1.53 6.30 -24.37
N GLU A 98 -1.85 5.61 -25.46
CA GLU A 98 -0.91 5.33 -26.54
C GLU A 98 -1.14 6.27 -27.75
N GLU A 99 -2.38 6.57 -28.09
CA GLU A 99 -2.70 7.44 -29.25
C GLU A 99 -2.81 8.91 -28.84
N MET A 100 -3.59 9.20 -27.79
CA MET A 100 -3.77 10.58 -27.32
C MET A 100 -2.67 11.05 -26.36
N GLY A 101 -1.80 10.16 -25.88
CA GLY A 101 -0.68 10.48 -25.02
C GLY A 101 -1.08 11.10 -23.67
N ILE A 102 -2.27 10.79 -23.17
CA ILE A 102 -2.75 11.34 -21.89
C ILE A 102 -1.91 10.77 -20.74
N ARG A 103 -1.05 11.59 -20.17
CA ARG A 103 -0.10 11.17 -19.13
C ARG A 103 -0.79 10.71 -17.86
N TYR A 104 -1.78 11.43 -17.38
CA TYR A 104 -2.47 11.22 -16.11
C TYR A 104 -3.91 10.75 -16.36
N TYR A 105 -4.05 9.50 -16.78
CA TYR A 105 -5.31 8.80 -16.99
C TYR A 105 -5.41 7.63 -16.03
N TYR A 106 -6.51 7.57 -15.27
CA TYR A 106 -6.79 6.53 -14.29
C TYR A 106 -8.23 6.05 -14.47
N ARG A 107 -8.44 4.76 -14.44
CA ARG A 107 -9.77 4.16 -14.50
C ARG A 107 -9.90 3.02 -13.49
N PHE A 108 -10.99 3.03 -12.75
CA PHE A 108 -11.41 1.93 -11.90
C PHE A 108 -12.85 1.56 -12.25
N ALA A 109 -13.05 0.48 -13.03
CA ALA A 109 -14.32 0.10 -13.63
C ALA A 109 -14.96 1.26 -14.40
N ASP A 110 -16.00 1.88 -13.85
CA ASP A 110 -16.78 2.99 -14.41
C ASP A 110 -16.29 4.39 -13.99
N ASP A 111 -15.41 4.47 -12.99
CA ASP A 111 -14.89 5.75 -12.46
C ASP A 111 -13.60 6.12 -13.23
N ILE A 112 -13.66 7.16 -14.04
CA ILE A 112 -12.56 7.64 -14.89
C ILE A 112 -12.10 8.99 -14.38
N VAL A 113 -10.79 9.14 -14.19
CA VAL A 113 -10.14 10.38 -13.76
C VAL A 113 -9.00 10.72 -14.71
N LEU A 114 -9.01 11.94 -15.21
CA LEU A 114 -7.93 12.51 -16.00
C LEU A 114 -7.43 13.78 -15.33
N LEU A 115 -6.11 14.00 -15.40
CA LEU A 115 -5.49 15.23 -14.90
C LEU A 115 -4.67 15.87 -16.01
N ASP A 116 -4.73 17.18 -16.11
CA ASP A 116 -3.92 17.96 -17.04
C ASP A 116 -3.75 19.40 -16.51
N GLY A 117 -2.70 20.08 -16.95
CA GLY A 117 -2.47 21.50 -16.69
C GLY A 117 -3.42 22.40 -17.48
N ASP A 118 -3.97 21.89 -18.59
CA ASP A 118 -4.87 22.64 -19.48
C ASP A 118 -6.31 22.12 -19.34
N LYS A 119 -7.20 23.01 -18.87
CA LYS A 119 -8.63 22.77 -18.77
C LYS A 119 -9.31 22.54 -20.13
N GLY A 120 -8.87 23.26 -21.17
CA GLY A 120 -9.41 23.12 -22.53
C GLY A 120 -9.15 21.74 -23.10
N LYS A 121 -7.95 21.21 -22.89
CA LYS A 121 -7.59 19.84 -23.30
C LYS A 121 -8.46 18.79 -22.61
N LEU A 122 -8.76 18.94 -21.31
CA LEU A 122 -9.67 18.05 -20.59
C LEU A 122 -11.10 18.10 -21.17
N HIS A 123 -11.60 19.26 -21.55
CA HIS A 123 -12.91 19.38 -22.23
C HIS A 123 -12.91 18.71 -23.61
N GLY A 124 -11.85 18.86 -24.40
CA GLY A 124 -11.72 18.16 -25.69
C GLY A 124 -11.69 16.64 -25.50
N THR A 125 -10.95 16.15 -24.49
CA THR A 125 -10.89 14.72 -24.15
C THR A 125 -12.26 14.21 -23.66
N LEU A 126 -13.02 14.99 -22.91
CA LEU A 126 -14.38 14.63 -22.50
C LEU A 126 -15.31 14.43 -23.71
N VAL A 127 -15.25 15.32 -24.69
CA VAL A 127 -16.06 15.18 -25.93
C VAL A 127 -15.70 13.88 -26.65
N PHE A 128 -14.40 13.60 -26.77
CA PHE A 128 -13.93 12.35 -27.38
C PHE A 128 -14.43 11.10 -26.63
N ILE A 129 -14.25 11.06 -25.30
CA ILE A 129 -14.68 9.92 -24.47
C ILE A 129 -16.18 9.70 -24.60
N ASN A 130 -16.97 10.77 -24.57
CA ASN A 130 -18.43 10.68 -24.72
C ASN A 130 -18.83 10.13 -26.08
N HIS A 131 -18.19 10.60 -27.15
CA HIS A 131 -18.42 10.10 -28.52
C HIS A 131 -18.06 8.60 -28.62
N TYR A 132 -16.88 8.21 -28.15
CA TYR A 132 -16.42 6.82 -28.17
C TYR A 132 -17.34 5.89 -27.38
N LEU A 133 -17.72 6.28 -26.16
CA LEU A 133 -18.60 5.45 -25.33
C LEU A 133 -19.98 5.26 -25.97
N ASN A 134 -20.55 6.32 -26.55
CA ASN A 134 -21.87 6.21 -27.18
C ASN A 134 -21.83 5.38 -28.45
N ASN A 135 -20.88 5.59 -29.34
CA ASN A 135 -20.87 4.99 -30.67
C ASN A 135 -20.21 3.61 -30.72
N GLU A 136 -19.13 3.41 -29.95
CA GLU A 136 -18.33 2.19 -30.02
C GLU A 136 -18.67 1.20 -28.90
N ARG A 137 -19.33 1.65 -27.82
CA ARG A 137 -19.57 0.84 -26.63
C ARG A 137 -21.01 0.82 -26.14
N ALA A 138 -21.93 1.48 -26.84
CA ALA A 138 -23.32 1.62 -26.41
C ALA A 138 -23.48 2.06 -24.95
N LEU A 139 -22.53 2.84 -24.43
CA LEU A 139 -22.49 3.36 -23.05
C LEU A 139 -22.69 4.87 -23.03
N SER A 140 -23.21 5.39 -21.93
CA SER A 140 -23.36 6.83 -21.71
C SER A 140 -22.68 7.27 -20.42
N ILE A 141 -22.17 8.49 -20.39
CA ILE A 141 -21.64 9.10 -19.17
C ILE A 141 -22.79 9.70 -18.34
N LYS A 142 -22.60 9.77 -17.02
CA LYS A 142 -23.49 10.54 -16.15
C LYS A 142 -23.32 12.03 -16.43
N GLN A 143 -24.42 12.79 -16.41
CA GLN A 143 -24.38 14.23 -16.66
C GLN A 143 -23.70 15.05 -15.57
N ASN A 144 -23.39 14.43 -14.42
CA ASN A 144 -22.71 15.05 -13.30
C ASN A 144 -21.18 15.00 -13.39
N TYR A 145 -20.62 14.82 -14.60
CA TYR A 145 -19.18 14.94 -14.82
C TYR A 145 -18.67 16.31 -14.37
N GLN A 146 -17.41 16.39 -13.96
CA GLN A 146 -16.85 17.58 -13.37
C GLN A 146 -15.45 17.86 -13.90
N VAL A 147 -15.20 19.12 -14.29
CA VAL A 147 -13.86 19.63 -14.54
C VAL A 147 -13.57 20.71 -13.50
N PHE A 148 -12.58 20.53 -12.66
CA PHE A 148 -12.30 21.41 -11.52
C PHE A 148 -10.80 21.49 -11.20
N PRO A 149 -10.35 22.59 -10.53
CA PRO A 149 -8.99 22.68 -10.02
C PRO A 149 -8.78 21.68 -8.87
N VAL A 150 -7.69 20.91 -8.92
CA VAL A 150 -7.33 19.94 -7.88
C VAL A 150 -7.12 20.60 -6.52
N GLU A 151 -6.49 21.77 -6.50
CA GLU A 151 -6.21 22.52 -5.27
C GLU A 151 -7.50 22.87 -4.49
N SER A 152 -8.59 23.21 -5.19
CA SER A 152 -9.83 23.64 -4.53
C SER A 152 -10.69 22.51 -3.96
N ARG A 153 -10.65 21.31 -4.56
CA ARG A 153 -11.60 20.22 -4.22
C ARG A 153 -10.94 18.89 -3.93
N GLY A 154 -9.69 18.69 -4.36
CA GLY A 154 -9.04 17.39 -4.35
C GLY A 154 -9.67 16.38 -5.30
N VAL A 155 -8.93 15.36 -5.67
CA VAL A 155 -9.39 14.27 -6.54
C VAL A 155 -10.05 13.19 -5.68
N ASN A 156 -11.38 13.08 -5.80
CA ASN A 156 -12.15 12.05 -5.10
C ASN A 156 -12.18 10.76 -5.90
N TYR A 157 -11.32 9.80 -5.55
CA TYR A 157 -11.13 8.54 -6.27
C TYR A 157 -10.83 7.37 -5.33
N VAL A 158 -11.38 6.19 -5.60
CA VAL A 158 -11.19 4.94 -4.84
C VAL A 158 -11.26 5.14 -3.30
N GLY A 159 -12.17 5.99 -2.85
CA GLY A 159 -12.41 6.18 -1.42
C GLY A 159 -11.54 7.22 -0.72
N TYR A 160 -10.65 7.88 -1.45
CA TYR A 160 -9.81 8.98 -0.97
C TYR A 160 -10.14 10.30 -1.65
N VAL A 161 -9.72 11.40 -1.04
CA VAL A 161 -9.71 12.75 -1.63
C VAL A 161 -8.26 13.23 -1.57
N THR A 162 -7.59 13.26 -2.72
CA THR A 162 -6.17 13.56 -2.82
C THR A 162 -5.95 14.97 -3.37
N PHE A 163 -5.13 15.73 -2.69
CA PHE A 163 -4.63 17.05 -3.07
C PHE A 163 -3.14 16.93 -3.46
N HIS A 164 -2.52 18.00 -3.91
CA HIS A 164 -1.10 18.00 -4.26
C HIS A 164 -0.20 17.62 -3.07
N ASP A 165 -0.51 18.11 -1.87
CA ASP A 165 0.34 17.95 -0.68
C ASP A 165 -0.14 16.89 0.31
N TYR A 166 -1.42 16.53 0.29
CA TYR A 166 -2.00 15.61 1.26
C TYR A 166 -3.15 14.78 0.68
N CYS A 167 -3.46 13.70 1.37
CA CYS A 167 -4.55 12.79 1.04
C CYS A 167 -5.47 12.59 2.25
N LEU A 168 -6.77 12.64 2.04
CA LEU A 168 -7.78 12.40 3.08
C LEU A 168 -8.63 11.18 2.71
N ALA A 169 -9.05 10.41 3.70
CA ALA A 169 -10.12 9.44 3.49
C ALA A 169 -11.45 10.17 3.20
N ARG A 170 -12.26 9.62 2.29
CA ARG A 170 -13.61 10.11 2.01
C ARG A 170 -14.44 10.20 3.29
N LYS A 171 -15.26 11.27 3.44
CA LYS A 171 -16.08 11.53 4.63
C LYS A 171 -16.92 10.31 5.07
N GLN A 172 -17.47 9.57 4.11
CA GLN A 172 -18.25 8.36 4.39
C GLN A 172 -17.43 7.26 5.04
N ASN A 173 -16.18 7.03 4.57
CA ASN A 173 -15.27 6.02 5.12
C ASN A 173 -14.88 6.37 6.56
N LYS A 174 -14.60 7.67 6.84
CA LYS A 174 -14.35 8.16 8.20
C LYS A 174 -15.55 7.90 9.11
N LYS A 175 -16.77 8.26 8.66
CA LYS A 175 -18.02 8.03 9.42
C LYS A 175 -18.27 6.54 9.69
N ASN A 176 -18.02 5.68 8.70
CA ASN A 176 -18.21 4.25 8.84
C ASN A 176 -17.27 3.66 9.88
N LEU A 177 -15.97 4.06 9.87
CA LEU A 177 -15.03 3.66 10.92
C LEU A 177 -15.48 4.11 12.30
N CYS A 178 -15.83 5.39 12.48
CA CYS A 178 -16.28 5.90 13.78
C CYS A 178 -17.52 5.15 14.31
N ARG A 179 -18.48 4.86 13.43
CA ARG A 179 -19.71 4.12 13.80
C ARG A 179 -19.39 2.68 14.20
N GLU A 180 -18.48 2.02 13.49
CA GLU A 180 -18.07 0.65 13.79
C GLU A 180 -17.36 0.59 15.15
N VAL A 181 -16.36 1.44 15.38
CA VAL A 181 -15.65 1.53 16.66
C VAL A 181 -16.63 1.81 17.81
N ALA A 182 -17.54 2.78 17.65
CA ALA A 182 -18.55 3.07 18.67
C ALA A 182 -19.49 1.88 18.95
N LYS A 183 -19.88 1.13 17.91
CA LYS A 183 -20.70 -0.09 18.05
C LYS A 183 -19.97 -1.19 18.80
N LEU A 184 -18.69 -1.41 18.51
CA LEU A 184 -17.88 -2.44 19.16
C LEU A 184 -17.61 -2.09 20.63
N ARG A 185 -17.35 -0.81 20.95
CA ARG A 185 -17.21 -0.33 22.34
C ARG A 185 -18.49 -0.53 23.15
N LYS A 186 -19.67 -0.25 22.56
CA LYS A 186 -20.96 -0.52 23.21
C LYS A 186 -21.19 -2.01 23.51
N ARG A 187 -20.52 -2.90 22.83
CA ARG A 187 -20.54 -4.35 23.08
C ARG A 187 -19.55 -4.78 24.18
N GLY A 188 -18.79 -3.85 24.74
CA GLY A 188 -17.82 -4.12 25.80
C GLY A 188 -16.48 -4.69 25.32
N LEU A 189 -16.18 -4.61 24.02
CA LEU A 189 -14.91 -5.09 23.48
C LEU A 189 -13.76 -4.17 23.91
N SER A 190 -12.62 -4.77 24.20
CA SER A 190 -11.35 -4.06 24.44
C SER A 190 -10.85 -3.36 23.16
N ASP A 191 -9.96 -2.37 23.31
CA ASP A 191 -9.39 -1.66 22.17
C ASP A 191 -8.63 -2.59 21.21
N ASP A 192 -8.01 -3.68 21.71
CA ASP A 192 -7.32 -4.67 20.88
C ASP A 192 -8.29 -5.54 20.05
N GLU A 193 -9.39 -5.99 20.66
CA GLU A 193 -10.44 -6.72 19.94
C GLU A 193 -11.10 -5.84 18.88
N ILE A 194 -11.34 -4.55 19.20
CA ILE A 194 -11.86 -3.57 18.24
C ILE A 194 -10.89 -3.40 17.09
N ARG A 195 -9.59 -3.34 17.37
CA ARG A 195 -8.56 -3.21 16.33
C ARG A 195 -8.55 -4.40 15.38
N ILE A 196 -8.68 -5.61 15.90
CA ILE A 196 -8.78 -6.83 15.10
C ILE A 196 -10.04 -6.80 14.22
N GLN A 197 -11.20 -6.51 14.79
CA GLN A 197 -12.47 -6.50 14.05
C GLN A 197 -12.58 -5.36 13.04
N ALA A 198 -12.01 -4.18 13.33
CA ALA A 198 -11.99 -3.02 12.44
C ALA A 198 -10.73 -2.97 11.54
N SER A 199 -9.88 -4.00 11.53
CA SER A 199 -8.56 -4.02 10.87
C SER A 199 -8.60 -3.58 9.41
N SER A 200 -9.58 -4.05 8.62
CA SER A 200 -9.73 -3.65 7.22
C SER A 200 -9.95 -2.14 7.05
N ARG A 201 -10.80 -1.51 7.88
CA ARG A 201 -11.04 -0.06 7.82
C ARG A 201 -9.89 0.74 8.39
N LEU A 202 -9.25 0.24 9.42
CA LEU A 202 -8.05 0.84 9.99
C LEU A 202 -6.90 0.80 8.97
N GLY A 203 -6.68 -0.33 8.31
CA GLY A 203 -5.73 -0.47 7.21
C GLY A 203 -5.99 0.51 6.07
N PHE A 204 -7.26 0.71 5.70
CA PHE A 204 -7.63 1.72 4.72
C PHE A 204 -7.21 3.15 5.16
N MET A 205 -7.36 3.49 6.44
CA MET A 205 -7.00 4.82 6.95
C MET A 205 -5.50 5.10 7.00
N GLN A 206 -4.64 4.07 7.02
CA GLN A 206 -3.17 4.23 7.01
C GLN A 206 -2.67 4.90 5.74
N HIS A 207 -3.44 4.79 4.70
CA HIS A 207 -3.11 5.28 3.38
C HIS A 207 -3.48 6.75 3.16
N CYS A 208 -3.77 7.50 4.18
CA CYS A 208 -4.09 8.92 4.09
C CYS A 208 -3.74 9.65 5.39
N ASN A 209 -3.83 10.98 5.39
CA ASN A 209 -3.58 11.82 6.56
C ASN A 209 -4.70 11.67 7.60
N SER A 210 -4.71 10.53 8.31
CA SER A 210 -5.77 10.18 9.27
C SER A 210 -5.28 10.04 10.72
N ILE A 211 -4.01 10.36 11.01
CA ILE A 211 -3.40 10.22 12.34
C ILE A 211 -4.25 10.87 13.43
N TYR A 212 -4.74 12.08 13.19
CA TYR A 212 -5.61 12.78 14.16
C TYR A 212 -6.90 12.00 14.44
N LEU A 213 -7.56 11.46 13.41
CA LEU A 213 -8.78 10.66 13.57
C LEU A 213 -8.50 9.40 14.38
N LEU A 214 -7.41 8.71 14.10
CA LEU A 214 -7.03 7.47 14.79
C LEU A 214 -6.72 7.74 16.27
N LYS A 215 -6.00 8.82 16.58
CA LYS A 215 -5.76 9.29 17.96
C LYS A 215 -7.07 9.63 18.69
N THR A 216 -7.99 10.34 18.04
CA THR A 216 -9.32 10.67 18.62
C THR A 216 -10.13 9.41 18.92
N LEU A 217 -9.95 8.34 18.16
CA LEU A 217 -10.60 7.05 18.38
C LEU A 217 -9.85 6.17 19.39
N ASN A 218 -8.78 6.66 20.03
CA ASN A 218 -7.88 5.86 20.89
C ASN A 218 -7.30 4.63 20.17
N MET A 219 -7.21 4.68 18.84
CA MET A 219 -6.62 3.63 18.02
C MET A 219 -5.16 4.00 17.73
N LYS A 220 -4.23 3.20 18.22
CA LYS A 220 -2.82 3.33 17.83
C LYS A 220 -2.74 3.23 16.31
N THR A 221 -1.91 4.04 15.68
CA THR A 221 -1.61 3.91 14.26
C THR A 221 -0.88 2.58 14.02
N PHE A 222 -0.95 2.04 12.81
CA PHE A 222 -0.24 0.80 12.49
C PHE A 222 1.28 0.96 12.69
N SER A 223 1.83 2.13 12.45
CA SER A 223 3.20 2.47 12.80
C SER A 223 3.47 2.47 14.31
N GLU A 224 2.48 2.80 15.13
CA GLU A 224 2.57 2.69 16.61
C GLU A 224 2.38 1.25 17.11
N VAL A 225 1.71 0.39 16.31
CA VAL A 225 1.55 -1.05 16.59
C VAL A 225 2.69 -1.84 15.95
N THR A 226 3.20 -1.41 14.81
CA THR A 226 4.38 -1.99 14.16
C THR A 226 5.69 -1.43 14.72
N ASN A 227 5.66 -0.44 15.64
CA ASN A 227 6.80 -0.13 16.49
C ASN A 227 7.00 -1.14 17.64
N SER A 228 6.08 -2.07 17.83
CA SER A 228 6.33 -3.36 18.51
C SER A 228 6.69 -4.51 17.54
N GLY A 229 6.77 -4.26 16.24
CA GLY A 229 7.16 -5.13 15.12
C GLY A 229 7.44 -4.28 13.87
N GLY A 230 7.98 -3.06 14.04
CA GLY A 230 8.33 -2.14 12.97
C GLY A 230 9.43 -2.71 12.10
N ASN A 231 9.52 -2.26 10.85
CA ASN A 231 10.72 -2.50 10.07
C ASN A 231 11.91 -2.09 10.93
N LEU A 232 12.58 -3.10 11.48
CA LEU A 232 13.76 -2.89 12.29
C LEU A 232 14.73 -2.10 11.41
N THR A 233 15.10 -0.92 11.89
CA THR A 233 15.96 0.05 11.18
C THR A 233 17.33 0.07 11.80
N GLY A 234 18.30 0.62 11.12
CA GLY A 234 19.67 0.76 11.59
C GLY A 234 20.69 0.22 10.59
N ASP A 235 21.94 0.56 10.79
CA ASP A 235 23.05 0.05 10.01
C ASP A 235 23.24 -1.45 10.25
N LYS A 236 23.55 -2.20 9.19
CA LYS A 236 23.69 -3.66 9.27
C LYS A 236 25.03 -4.03 9.86
N TYR A 237 25.02 -4.73 10.99
CA TYR A 237 26.19 -5.36 11.59
C TYR A 237 26.08 -6.89 11.57
N HIS A 238 27.20 -7.56 11.43
CA HIS A 238 27.26 -9.00 11.62
C HIS A 238 27.17 -9.31 13.12
N ILE A 239 26.44 -10.38 13.49
CA ILE A 239 26.24 -10.72 14.90
C ILE A 239 27.55 -10.99 15.64
N ASP A 240 28.57 -11.47 14.95
CA ASP A 240 29.88 -11.71 15.54
C ASP A 240 30.62 -10.40 15.88
N ASP A 241 30.30 -9.27 15.24
CA ASP A 241 30.94 -7.96 15.48
C ASP A 241 30.43 -7.29 16.77
N ILE A 242 29.34 -7.80 17.34
CA ILE A 242 28.73 -7.27 18.57
C ILE A 242 28.91 -8.20 19.80
N LEU A 243 29.64 -9.29 19.64
CA LEU A 243 29.87 -10.22 20.73
C LEU A 243 30.57 -9.54 21.89
N ASN A 244 30.13 -9.86 23.12
CA ASN A 244 30.65 -9.33 24.37
C ASN A 244 30.58 -7.80 24.53
N ARG A 245 29.81 -7.11 23.64
CA ARG A 245 29.50 -5.68 23.79
C ARG A 245 28.16 -5.51 24.50
N GLU A 246 28.04 -4.48 25.30
CA GLU A 246 26.74 -4.04 25.81
C GLU A 246 25.96 -3.42 24.69
N ILE A 247 24.70 -3.84 24.53
CA ILE A 247 23.75 -3.33 23.58
C ILE A 247 22.45 -2.93 24.27
N HIS A 248 21.80 -1.90 23.80
CA HIS A 248 20.42 -1.62 24.18
C HIS A 248 19.47 -2.29 23.19
N LEU A 249 18.95 -3.45 23.55
CA LEU A 249 18.00 -4.21 22.73
C LEU A 249 16.68 -3.45 22.64
N LYS A 250 16.29 -3.05 21.43
CA LYS A 250 15.09 -2.25 21.13
C LYS A 250 13.93 -3.08 20.58
N GLY A 251 14.27 -4.15 19.90
CA GLY A 251 13.25 -5.02 19.30
C GLY A 251 13.87 -6.20 18.55
N PHE A 252 13.06 -7.18 18.24
CA PHE A 252 13.45 -8.31 17.42
C PHE A 252 12.25 -8.88 16.68
N GLU A 253 12.52 -9.61 15.60
CA GLU A 253 11.49 -10.25 14.79
C GLU A 253 12.03 -11.56 14.22
N VAL A 254 11.22 -12.64 14.30
CA VAL A 254 11.53 -13.92 13.67
C VAL A 254 10.76 -14.02 12.36
N LYS A 255 11.47 -14.25 11.25
CA LYS A 255 10.90 -14.39 9.90
C LYS A 255 11.35 -15.68 9.24
N GLU A 256 10.59 -16.16 8.25
CA GLU A 256 11.09 -17.20 7.35
C GLU A 256 12.31 -16.72 6.57
N SER A 257 13.37 -17.51 6.58
CA SER A 257 14.59 -17.21 5.85
C SER A 257 14.43 -17.48 4.35
N LYS A 258 15.03 -16.65 3.50
CA LYS A 258 15.11 -16.89 2.05
C LYS A 258 15.90 -18.17 1.69
N TYR A 259 16.69 -18.70 2.61
CA TYR A 259 17.59 -19.82 2.31
C TYR A 259 17.12 -21.15 2.90
N LYS A 260 16.59 -21.21 4.08
CA LYS A 260 15.94 -22.37 4.76
C LYS A 260 15.82 -22.11 6.26
N GLY A 261 14.65 -22.39 6.86
CA GLY A 261 14.43 -22.21 8.29
C GLY A 261 14.05 -20.79 8.68
N GLU A 262 14.17 -20.46 9.96
CA GLU A 262 13.84 -19.16 10.53
C GLU A 262 15.07 -18.25 10.59
N CYS A 263 14.87 -16.93 10.47
CA CYS A 263 15.89 -15.89 10.65
C CYS A 263 15.41 -14.92 11.73
N LEU A 264 16.24 -14.66 12.69
CA LEU A 264 16.03 -13.64 13.72
C LEU A 264 16.68 -12.33 13.28
N ILE A 265 15.92 -11.26 13.33
CA ILE A 265 16.38 -9.89 13.12
C ILE A 265 16.35 -9.22 14.48
N ILE A 266 17.46 -8.62 14.90
CA ILE A 266 17.60 -7.93 16.17
C ILE A 266 17.92 -6.47 15.89
N GLN A 267 17.19 -5.55 16.53
CA GLN A 267 17.45 -4.11 16.51
C GLN A 267 17.96 -3.67 17.90
N TYR A 268 19.02 -2.90 17.91
CA TYR A 268 19.69 -2.48 19.13
C TYR A 268 20.52 -1.22 18.90
N ASP A 269 20.84 -0.51 19.97
CA ASP A 269 21.84 0.55 19.94
C ASP A 269 23.16 0.04 20.52
N ILE A 270 24.29 0.56 19.99
CA ILE A 270 25.64 0.38 20.53
C ILE A 270 26.24 1.73 20.80
N TYR A 271 26.96 1.87 21.92
CA TYR A 271 27.71 3.07 22.21
C TYR A 271 29.02 3.10 21.40
N GLU A 272 29.04 3.94 20.37
CA GLU A 272 30.18 4.05 19.46
C GLU A 272 30.32 5.45 18.85
N GLN A 273 31.41 5.67 18.11
CA GLN A 273 31.66 6.96 17.46
C GLN A 273 30.65 7.18 16.31
N VAL A 274 29.97 8.31 16.37
CA VAL A 274 28.96 8.70 15.37
C VAL A 274 29.63 8.97 14.01
N LYS A 275 28.97 8.51 12.95
CA LYS A 275 29.34 8.80 11.54
C LYS A 275 28.37 9.82 10.94
N ASP A 276 28.85 10.65 10.03
CA ASP A 276 27.98 11.47 9.21
C ASP A 276 27.29 10.63 8.11
N LYS A 277 26.43 11.27 7.31
CA LYS A 277 25.71 10.62 6.20
C LYS A 277 26.61 10.07 5.08
N THR A 278 27.90 10.43 5.08
CA THR A 278 28.92 9.97 4.13
C THR A 278 29.80 8.86 4.70
N GLY A 279 29.60 8.49 5.99
CA GLY A 279 30.35 7.47 6.70
C GLY A 279 31.63 7.97 7.39
N VAL A 280 31.85 9.28 7.43
CA VAL A 280 33.00 9.90 8.09
C VAL A 280 32.74 10.00 9.59
N LEU A 281 33.71 9.56 10.41
CA LEU A 281 33.65 9.61 11.87
C LEU A 281 33.67 11.06 12.35
N LEU A 282 32.70 11.42 13.19
CA LEU A 282 32.57 12.76 13.75
C LEU A 282 33.45 12.93 15.01
N THR A 283 33.96 14.14 15.18
CA THR A 283 34.69 14.56 16.38
C THR A 283 34.01 15.78 17.01
N ASN A 284 34.21 15.97 18.32
CA ASN A 284 33.80 17.17 19.03
C ASN A 284 34.68 18.37 18.65
N GLU A 285 34.31 19.55 19.11
CA GLU A 285 35.12 20.79 18.88
C GLU A 285 36.53 20.74 19.49
N ASP A 286 36.75 19.93 20.49
CA ASP A 286 38.04 19.68 21.15
C ASP A 286 38.88 18.58 20.48
N GLY A 287 38.42 18.01 19.36
CA GLY A 287 39.10 16.96 18.62
C GLY A 287 38.88 15.54 19.16
N THR A 288 38.13 15.35 20.24
CA THR A 288 37.78 14.02 20.77
C THR A 288 36.72 13.33 19.93
N PRO A 289 36.68 11.97 19.87
CA PRO A 289 35.63 11.25 19.19
C PRO A 289 34.23 11.61 19.72
N LYS A 290 33.29 11.93 18.83
CA LYS A 290 31.91 12.14 19.24
C LYS A 290 31.22 10.78 19.41
N MET A 291 31.04 10.36 20.66
CA MET A 291 30.42 9.08 21.05
C MET A 291 28.93 9.26 21.31
N ASP A 292 28.10 8.31 20.84
CA ASP A 292 26.66 8.26 21.13
C ASP A 292 26.14 6.84 20.95
N TRP A 293 24.90 6.59 21.37
CA TRP A 293 24.19 5.36 21.11
C TRP A 293 23.69 5.36 19.66
N VAL A 294 24.22 4.47 18.82
CA VAL A 294 23.93 4.38 17.38
C VAL A 294 23.10 3.13 17.11
N GLU A 295 22.02 3.30 16.34
CA GLU A 295 21.07 2.23 16.03
C GLU A 295 21.59 1.29 14.94
N HIS A 296 21.54 -0.01 15.22
CA HIS A 296 21.97 -1.08 14.33
C HIS A 296 20.95 -2.22 14.24
N ILE A 297 21.10 -3.03 13.18
CA ILE A 297 20.38 -4.29 13.03
C ILE A 297 21.33 -5.43 12.70
N SER A 298 21.07 -6.61 13.27
CA SER A 298 21.76 -7.85 12.94
C SER A 298 20.79 -8.95 12.53
N PHE A 299 21.25 -9.80 11.64
CA PHE A 299 20.51 -10.96 11.13
C PHE A 299 21.23 -12.24 11.54
N THR A 300 20.51 -13.21 12.08
CA THR A 300 21.08 -14.51 12.46
C THR A 300 20.10 -15.64 12.26
N GLY A 301 20.59 -16.79 11.81
CA GLY A 301 19.85 -18.05 11.78
C GLY A 301 20.10 -18.91 13.02
N SER A 302 20.61 -18.34 14.11
CA SER A 302 20.90 -19.08 15.35
C SER A 302 19.62 -19.61 15.99
N GLU A 303 19.38 -20.91 15.90
CA GLU A 303 18.22 -21.59 16.52
C GLU A 303 18.19 -21.34 18.04
N ALA A 304 19.35 -21.22 18.69
CA ALA A 304 19.43 -20.96 20.12
C ALA A 304 18.89 -19.56 20.49
N LEU A 305 19.27 -18.51 19.73
CA LEU A 305 18.73 -17.17 19.92
C LEU A 305 17.25 -17.08 19.55
N ILE A 306 16.85 -17.71 18.44
CA ILE A 306 15.44 -17.77 18.02
C ILE A 306 14.60 -18.38 19.14
N LYS A 307 15.04 -19.53 19.69
CA LYS A 307 14.34 -20.21 20.79
C LYS A 307 14.30 -19.37 22.06
N GLN A 308 15.35 -18.62 22.35
CA GLN A 308 15.43 -17.77 23.55
C GLN A 308 14.49 -16.56 23.47
N LEU A 309 14.29 -15.99 22.26
CA LEU A 309 13.51 -14.77 22.06
C LEU A 309 12.08 -15.02 21.57
N LYS A 310 11.75 -16.18 21.04
CA LYS A 310 10.48 -16.48 20.37
C LYS A 310 9.24 -16.15 21.21
N ASP A 311 9.31 -16.36 22.51
CA ASP A 311 8.20 -16.18 23.46
C ASP A 311 8.40 -14.95 24.38
N VAL A 312 9.41 -14.12 24.08
CA VAL A 312 9.69 -12.89 24.84
C VAL A 312 8.90 -11.73 24.24
N VAL A 313 8.24 -10.96 25.09
CA VAL A 313 7.64 -9.68 24.75
C VAL A 313 8.54 -8.58 25.34
N LEU A 314 9.07 -7.72 24.50
CA LEU A 314 9.89 -6.60 24.92
C LEU A 314 9.00 -5.35 24.99
N ASP A 315 8.59 -4.96 26.20
CA ASP A 315 7.74 -3.79 26.42
C ASP A 315 8.54 -2.48 26.35
N GLU A 316 9.80 -2.51 26.81
CA GLU A 316 10.75 -1.38 26.78
C GLU A 316 12.14 -1.86 26.36
N PRO A 317 13.00 -0.98 25.78
CA PRO A 317 14.40 -1.32 25.50
C PRO A 317 15.13 -1.77 26.78
N CYS A 318 15.94 -2.82 26.67
CA CYS A 318 16.69 -3.33 27.78
C CYS A 318 18.18 -3.48 27.44
N SER A 319 19.07 -3.28 28.44
CA SER A 319 20.47 -3.60 28.29
C SER A 319 20.70 -5.10 28.24
N ALA A 320 21.46 -5.54 27.25
CA ALA A 320 21.77 -6.95 27.02
C ALA A 320 23.20 -7.12 26.48
N LYS A 321 23.65 -8.37 26.44
CA LYS A 321 24.95 -8.76 25.88
C LYS A 321 24.77 -10.06 25.10
N ILE A 322 25.32 -10.13 23.90
CA ILE A 322 25.35 -11.38 23.14
C ILE A 322 26.70 -12.03 23.32
N ILE A 323 26.68 -13.29 23.77
CA ILE A 323 27.88 -14.09 23.99
C ILE A 323 27.88 -15.32 23.12
N LYS A 324 29.06 -15.86 22.82
CA LYS A 324 29.22 -17.13 22.10
C LYS A 324 29.72 -18.18 23.09
N GLN A 325 28.88 -19.19 23.31
CA GLN A 325 29.14 -20.23 24.30
C GLN A 325 29.48 -21.56 23.62
N PRO A 326 30.60 -22.25 23.99
CA PRO A 326 30.95 -23.54 23.40
C PRO A 326 29.98 -24.66 23.85
N ILE A 327 29.74 -25.63 22.96
CA ILE A 327 28.97 -26.85 23.23
C ILE A 327 29.94 -28.04 23.24
N GLY A 328 30.32 -28.54 24.44
CA GLY A 328 31.19 -29.70 24.59
C GLY A 328 32.60 -29.51 23.97
N ASP A 329 33.37 -30.59 23.89
CA ASP A 329 34.79 -30.57 23.46
C ASP A 329 35.04 -30.48 21.94
N ARG A 330 33.99 -30.36 21.13
CA ARG A 330 34.07 -30.44 19.66
C ARG A 330 34.06 -29.11 18.91
N GLY A 331 34.33 -27.99 19.58
CA GLY A 331 34.43 -26.66 18.94
C GLY A 331 33.14 -26.07 18.37
N LYS A 332 31.98 -26.67 18.62
CA LYS A 332 30.67 -26.08 18.28
C LYS A 332 30.32 -25.03 19.31
N CYS A 333 29.80 -23.87 18.86
CA CYS A 333 29.34 -22.78 19.67
C CYS A 333 27.91 -22.42 19.36
N PHE A 334 27.22 -21.83 20.34
CA PHE A 334 25.91 -21.19 20.13
C PHE A 334 25.91 -19.78 20.69
N TYR A 335 25.05 -18.93 20.16
CA TYR A 335 24.86 -17.58 20.65
C TYR A 335 23.82 -17.57 21.78
N LYS A 336 24.04 -16.73 22.78
CA LYS A 336 23.13 -16.52 23.91
C LYS A 336 23.04 -15.03 24.25
N ILE A 337 21.83 -14.53 24.54
CA ILE A 337 21.64 -13.20 25.14
C ILE A 337 21.66 -13.34 26.65
N THR A 338 22.36 -12.44 27.32
CA THR A 338 22.52 -12.36 28.79
C THR A 338 22.40 -10.90 29.22
N ASP A 339 22.25 -10.69 30.51
CA ASP A 339 22.45 -9.38 31.11
C ASP A 339 23.90 -8.91 30.90
N PRO A 340 24.16 -7.58 30.80
CA PRO A 340 25.51 -7.03 30.84
C PRO A 340 26.12 -7.33 32.22
N ASP A 341 27.48 -7.39 32.31
CA ASP A 341 28.22 -7.66 33.56
C ASP A 341 28.03 -6.56 34.56
#